data_e57a68623f0358436cb2bd50660c02cb
#
_entry.id   e57a68623f0358436cb2bd50660c02cb
#
_cell.length_a   1.000
_cell.length_b   1.000
_cell.length_c   1.000
_cell.angle_alpha   90.00
_cell.angle_beta   90.00
_cell.angle_gamma   90.00
#
_symmetry.space_group_name_H-M   'P 1'
#
loop_
_entity.id
_entity.type
_entity.pdbx_description
1 polymer ?
#
loop_
_entity_poly.entity_id
_entity_poly.type
_entity_poly.pdbx_seq_one_letter_code
_entity_poly.pdbx_strand_id
1 'polypeptide(L)'
;SEQLGELSAFFKNMQKEQQEQQHYEDMDVLRQILENLVYFSIEEENILLEFETLDKNDPKYVELMHTQQALRNAAQVIEDSLFALSKRVPQVSSKINREINAIDKKTSSAIDNLRERLTLKAVQDQQFIMTSANNLAVLLSAILEDMQEEMANDLPSTQQCEKPGKGSPKPGDLKKMQEELGEHLKKLQEEMKEGKKNNMKGEGMSQRLVEMLAKQELIRQSLEELQ
;
A
#
# COMPACT_ATOMS: atom_id res chain seq x y z
N SER A 1 -0.07 -41.41 -28.66
CA SER A 1 0.86 -40.24 -28.47
C SER A 1 0.15 -38.90 -28.65
N GLU A 2 -0.87 -38.76 -29.43
CA GLU A 2 -1.66 -37.54 -29.68
C GLU A 2 -2.49 -37.16 -28.43
N GLN A 3 -3.22 -38.09 -27.87
CA GLN A 3 -4.03 -37.91 -26.62
C GLN A 3 -3.20 -37.48 -25.40
N LEU A 4 -1.96 -37.95 -25.30
CA LEU A 4 -1.02 -37.53 -24.24
C LEU A 4 -0.56 -36.08 -24.45
N GLY A 5 -0.43 -35.66 -25.70
CA GLY A 5 -0.12 -34.27 -26.05
C GLY A 5 -1.25 -33.29 -25.70
N GLU A 6 -2.48 -33.66 -26.04
CA GLU A 6 -3.69 -32.88 -25.73
C GLU A 6 -3.90 -32.77 -24.20
N LEU A 7 -3.72 -33.86 -23.46
CA LEU A 7 -3.84 -33.86 -22.01
C LEU A 7 -2.76 -32.98 -21.36
N SER A 8 -1.53 -33.03 -21.88
CA SER A 8 -0.42 -32.17 -21.40
C SER A 8 -0.70 -30.70 -21.65
N ALA A 9 -1.25 -30.35 -22.85
CA ALA A 9 -1.63 -28.99 -23.18
C ALA A 9 -2.78 -28.48 -22.27
N PHE A 10 -3.77 -29.33 -22.01
CA PHE A 10 -4.88 -29.03 -21.10
C PHE A 10 -4.38 -28.74 -19.68
N PHE A 11 -3.51 -29.58 -19.13
CA PHE A 11 -2.94 -29.33 -17.79
C PHE A 11 -2.09 -28.04 -17.74
N LYS A 12 -1.34 -27.73 -18.78
CA LYS A 12 -0.57 -26.47 -18.84
C LYS A 12 -1.48 -25.25 -18.86
N ASN A 13 -2.58 -25.31 -19.62
CA ASN A 13 -3.55 -24.21 -19.65
C ASN A 13 -4.22 -24.02 -18.28
N MET A 14 -4.66 -25.12 -17.65
CA MET A 14 -5.22 -25.04 -16.28
C MET A 14 -4.23 -24.44 -15.26
N GLN A 15 -2.96 -24.84 -15.35
CA GLN A 15 -1.94 -24.29 -14.47
C GLN A 15 -1.73 -22.79 -14.72
N LYS A 16 -1.76 -22.37 -15.97
CA LYS A 16 -1.63 -20.95 -16.36
C LYS A 16 -2.80 -20.13 -15.82
N GLU A 17 -4.04 -20.60 -16.02
CA GLU A 17 -5.24 -19.96 -15.50
C GLU A 17 -5.22 -19.84 -13.97
N GLN A 18 -4.79 -20.89 -13.27
CA GLN A 18 -4.64 -20.84 -11.81
C GLN A 18 -3.57 -19.85 -11.35
N GLN A 19 -2.45 -19.73 -12.06
CA GLN A 19 -1.41 -18.77 -11.74
C GLN A 19 -1.88 -17.33 -11.98
N GLU A 20 -2.58 -17.08 -13.08
CA GLU A 20 -3.17 -15.78 -13.37
C GLU A 20 -4.18 -15.38 -12.29
N GLN A 21 -5.10 -16.28 -11.93
CA GLN A 21 -6.07 -16.03 -10.86
C GLN A 21 -5.41 -15.74 -9.52
N GLN A 22 -4.38 -16.53 -9.14
CA GLN A 22 -3.61 -16.27 -7.91
C GLN A 22 -2.92 -14.91 -7.93
N HIS A 23 -2.40 -14.51 -9.07
CA HIS A 23 -1.74 -13.21 -9.23
C HIS A 23 -2.74 -12.05 -9.02
N TYR A 24 -3.97 -12.15 -9.56
CA TYR A 24 -5.04 -11.20 -9.30
C TYR A 24 -5.41 -11.11 -7.82
N GLU A 25 -5.60 -12.26 -7.17
CA GLU A 25 -5.90 -12.31 -5.74
C GLU A 25 -4.80 -11.68 -4.89
N ASP A 26 -3.53 -11.89 -5.24
CA ASP A 26 -2.38 -11.31 -4.52
C ASP A 26 -2.30 -9.80 -4.73
N MET A 27 -2.65 -9.28 -5.91
CA MET A 27 -2.75 -7.83 -6.16
C MET A 27 -3.89 -7.20 -5.36
N ASP A 28 -5.05 -7.84 -5.29
CA ASP A 28 -6.18 -7.35 -4.49
C ASP A 28 -5.85 -7.31 -3.00
N VAL A 29 -5.19 -8.35 -2.49
CA VAL A 29 -4.71 -8.37 -1.10
C VAL A 29 -3.69 -7.26 -0.85
N LEU A 30 -2.74 -7.05 -1.78
CA LEU A 30 -1.74 -6.00 -1.65
C LEU A 30 -2.38 -4.60 -1.65
N ARG A 31 -3.37 -4.38 -2.50
CA ARG A 31 -4.16 -3.14 -2.55
C ARG A 31 -4.90 -2.89 -1.24
N GLN A 32 -5.56 -3.91 -0.70
CA GLN A 32 -6.27 -3.81 0.58
C GLN A 32 -5.32 -3.47 1.73
N ILE A 33 -4.13 -4.05 1.76
CA ILE A 33 -3.09 -3.72 2.75
C ILE A 33 -2.65 -2.26 2.59
N LEU A 34 -2.48 -1.79 1.37
CA LEU A 34 -2.13 -0.39 1.07
C LEU A 34 -3.20 0.59 1.58
N GLU A 35 -4.47 0.33 1.31
CA GLU A 35 -5.59 1.14 1.79
C GLU A 35 -5.60 1.21 3.33
N ASN A 36 -5.45 0.06 3.99
CA ASN A 36 -5.39 -0.01 5.45
C ASN A 36 -4.19 0.76 6.02
N LEU A 37 -3.05 0.70 5.35
CA LEU A 37 -1.83 1.38 5.77
C LEU A 37 -1.93 2.90 5.62
N VAL A 38 -2.54 3.38 4.54
CA VAL A 38 -2.80 4.82 4.33
C VAL A 38 -3.81 5.33 5.34
N TYR A 39 -4.89 4.58 5.59
CA TYR A 39 -5.86 4.91 6.63
C TYR A 39 -5.20 4.98 8.02
N PHE A 40 -4.37 3.99 8.36
CA PHE A 40 -3.58 3.97 9.59
C PHE A 40 -2.70 5.22 9.72
N SER A 41 -2.01 5.63 8.64
CA SER A 41 -1.15 6.82 8.65
C SER A 41 -1.95 8.11 8.87
N ILE A 42 -3.15 8.22 8.29
CA ILE A 42 -4.05 9.37 8.47
C ILE A 42 -4.55 9.45 9.91
N GLU A 43 -4.95 8.32 10.49
CA GLU A 43 -5.42 8.27 11.88
C GLU A 43 -4.30 8.59 12.88
N GLU A 44 -3.06 8.14 12.64
CA GLU A 44 -1.89 8.54 13.43
C GLU A 44 -1.63 10.05 13.34
N GLU A 45 -1.80 10.66 12.16
CA GLU A 45 -1.69 12.12 11.97
C GLU A 45 -2.78 12.87 12.76
N ASN A 46 -4.02 12.40 12.70
CA ASN A 46 -5.13 13.00 13.42
C ASN A 46 -4.90 12.98 14.95
N ILE A 47 -4.49 11.84 15.49
CA ILE A 47 -4.20 11.71 16.92
C ILE A 47 -3.01 12.58 17.33
N LEU A 48 -1.96 12.62 16.52
CA LEU A 48 -0.78 13.44 16.75
C LEU A 48 -1.16 14.91 16.90
N LEU A 49 -1.93 15.45 15.94
CA LEU A 49 -2.37 16.84 15.96
C LEU A 49 -3.23 17.17 17.19
N GLU A 50 -4.07 16.24 17.63
CA GLU A 50 -4.85 16.41 18.85
C GLU A 50 -3.97 16.42 20.10
N PHE A 51 -2.99 15.50 20.21
CA PHE A 51 -2.06 15.47 21.35
C PHE A 51 -1.14 16.68 21.43
N GLU A 52 -0.78 17.32 20.30
CA GLU A 52 0.04 18.53 20.29
C GLU A 52 -0.61 19.70 21.04
N THR A 53 -1.93 19.76 21.03
CA THR A 53 -2.71 20.88 21.58
C THR A 53 -3.45 20.56 22.88
N LEU A 54 -3.53 19.28 23.25
CA LEU A 54 -4.34 18.83 24.38
C LEU A 54 -3.60 18.98 25.72
N ASP A 55 -4.33 19.50 26.74
CA ASP A 55 -3.80 19.50 28.11
C ASP A 55 -3.74 18.07 28.67
N LYS A 56 -2.69 17.76 29.41
CA LYS A 56 -2.48 16.42 30.01
C LYS A 56 -3.61 15.97 30.92
N ASN A 57 -4.33 16.93 31.52
CA ASN A 57 -5.42 16.66 32.48
C ASN A 57 -6.79 16.63 31.81
N ASP A 58 -6.87 16.90 30.51
CA ASP A 58 -8.12 16.83 29.78
C ASP A 58 -8.66 15.38 29.77
N PRO A 59 -9.95 15.14 30.06
CA PRO A 59 -10.56 13.82 29.94
C PRO A 59 -10.37 13.17 28.55
N LYS A 60 -10.35 13.96 27.50
CA LYS A 60 -10.11 13.52 26.12
C LYS A 60 -8.76 12.83 25.93
N TYR A 61 -7.79 13.13 26.81
CA TYR A 61 -6.48 12.48 26.78
C TYR A 61 -6.58 10.95 26.89
N VAL A 62 -7.46 10.46 27.76
CA VAL A 62 -7.67 9.02 27.94
C VAL A 62 -8.35 8.40 26.73
N GLU A 63 -9.29 9.10 26.11
CA GLU A 63 -9.96 8.67 24.88
C GLU A 63 -8.94 8.51 23.73
N LEU A 64 -8.08 9.51 23.53
CA LEU A 64 -7.01 9.43 22.52
C LEU A 64 -6.00 8.32 22.79
N MET A 65 -5.69 8.03 24.06
CA MET A 65 -4.87 6.85 24.40
C MET A 65 -5.53 5.54 23.98
N HIS A 66 -6.86 5.42 24.12
CA HIS A 66 -7.58 4.23 23.64
C HIS A 66 -7.55 4.15 22.11
N THR A 67 -7.66 5.27 21.42
CA THR A 67 -7.53 5.31 19.96
C THR A 67 -6.13 4.90 19.51
N GLN A 68 -5.07 5.38 20.19
CA GLN A 68 -3.70 4.95 19.93
C GLN A 68 -3.52 3.43 20.14
N GLN A 69 -4.17 2.86 21.16
CA GLN A 69 -4.15 1.41 21.37
C GLN A 69 -4.89 0.65 20.27
N ALA A 70 -6.00 1.20 19.77
CA ALA A 70 -6.72 0.62 18.62
C ALA A 70 -5.87 0.65 17.34
N LEU A 71 -5.12 1.73 17.10
CA LEU A 71 -4.17 1.82 15.98
C LEU A 71 -3.04 0.82 16.09
N ARG A 72 -2.53 0.53 17.29
CA ARG A 72 -1.57 -0.57 17.48
C ARG A 72 -2.14 -1.90 17.00
N ASN A 73 -3.38 -2.20 17.34
CA ASN A 73 -4.03 -3.44 16.90
C ASN A 73 -4.22 -3.45 15.38
N ALA A 74 -4.56 -2.32 14.77
CA ALA A 74 -4.65 -2.18 13.32
C ALA A 74 -3.28 -2.41 12.64
N ALA A 75 -2.20 -1.85 13.19
CA ALA A 75 -0.84 -2.10 12.69
C ALA A 75 -0.48 -3.58 12.72
N GLN A 76 -0.89 -4.31 13.77
CA GLN A 76 -0.65 -5.75 13.87
C GLN A 76 -1.40 -6.55 12.79
N VAL A 77 -2.64 -6.19 12.49
CA VAL A 77 -3.40 -6.80 11.39
C VAL A 77 -2.72 -6.56 10.03
N ILE A 78 -2.19 -5.35 9.82
CA ILE A 78 -1.42 -5.02 8.61
C ILE A 78 -0.15 -5.89 8.52
N GLU A 79 0.59 -6.02 9.62
CA GLU A 79 1.79 -6.86 9.71
C GLU A 79 1.50 -8.32 9.38
N ASP A 80 0.47 -8.90 9.99
CA ASP A 80 0.06 -10.29 9.76
C ASP A 80 -0.34 -10.53 8.30
N SER A 81 -1.07 -9.57 7.71
CA SER A 81 -1.48 -9.62 6.31
C SER A 81 -0.28 -9.54 5.36
N LEU A 82 0.68 -8.66 5.63
CA LEU A 82 1.91 -8.54 4.88
C LEU A 82 2.77 -9.80 5.00
N PHE A 83 2.85 -10.38 6.19
CA PHE A 83 3.57 -11.63 6.40
C PHE A 83 2.93 -12.78 5.62
N ALA A 84 1.60 -12.88 5.60
CA ALA A 84 0.91 -13.88 4.81
C ALA A 84 1.14 -13.70 3.30
N LEU A 85 1.08 -12.46 2.80
CA LEU A 85 1.32 -12.13 1.39
C LEU A 85 2.78 -12.38 0.99
N SER A 86 3.75 -12.08 1.85
CA SER A 86 5.19 -12.23 1.57
C SER A 86 5.62 -13.67 1.27
N LYS A 87 4.82 -14.66 1.67
CA LYS A 87 5.04 -16.08 1.34
C LYS A 87 4.74 -16.39 -0.13
N ARG A 88 3.88 -15.60 -0.77
CA ARG A 88 3.46 -15.77 -2.16
C ARG A 88 4.11 -14.75 -3.09
N VAL A 89 4.34 -13.54 -2.59
CA VAL A 89 4.96 -12.42 -3.32
C VAL A 89 6.33 -12.11 -2.73
N PRO A 90 7.43 -12.72 -3.26
CA PRO A 90 8.77 -12.58 -2.69
C PRO A 90 9.30 -11.14 -2.68
N GLN A 91 8.84 -10.30 -3.61
CA GLN A 91 9.18 -8.88 -3.69
C GLN A 91 8.79 -8.12 -2.41
N VAL A 92 7.73 -8.56 -1.75
CA VAL A 92 7.25 -8.01 -0.48
C VAL A 92 8.22 -8.35 0.67
N SER A 93 8.73 -9.58 0.73
CA SER A 93 9.47 -10.10 1.90
C SER A 93 10.78 -9.34 2.20
N SER A 94 11.47 -8.83 1.18
CA SER A 94 12.82 -8.26 1.35
C SER A 94 12.84 -6.81 1.82
N LYS A 95 11.75 -6.06 1.64
CA LYS A 95 11.73 -4.59 1.80
C LYS A 95 10.93 -4.11 3.02
N ILE A 96 10.01 -4.93 3.53
CA ILE A 96 9.02 -4.52 4.53
C ILE A 96 9.50 -4.60 5.99
N ASN A 97 10.37 -5.56 6.31
CA ASN A 97 10.71 -5.88 7.71
C ASN A 97 11.23 -4.69 8.51
N ARG A 98 11.97 -3.79 7.88
CA ARG A 98 12.53 -2.63 8.56
C ARG A 98 11.43 -1.63 9.00
N GLU A 99 10.51 -1.31 8.10
CA GLU A 99 9.47 -0.31 8.37
C GLU A 99 8.41 -0.89 9.31
N ILE A 100 8.04 -2.17 9.17
CA ILE A 100 7.14 -2.86 10.11
C ILE A 100 7.71 -2.88 11.52
N ASN A 101 8.96 -3.30 11.69
CA ASN A 101 9.61 -3.31 13.00
C ASN A 101 9.71 -1.90 13.61
N ALA A 102 9.87 -0.87 12.78
CA ALA A 102 9.87 0.51 13.24
C ALA A 102 8.47 0.93 13.73
N ILE A 103 7.41 0.59 12.99
CA ILE A 103 6.02 0.85 13.38
C ILE A 103 5.70 0.17 14.71
N ASP A 104 5.93 -1.14 14.86
CA ASP A 104 5.63 -1.87 16.09
C ASP A 104 6.38 -1.30 17.29
N LYS A 105 7.69 -1.12 17.18
CA LYS A 105 8.52 -0.57 18.25
C LYS A 105 8.08 0.85 18.65
N LYS A 106 7.79 1.70 17.67
CA LYS A 106 7.44 3.10 17.92
C LYS A 106 6.02 3.25 18.46
N THR A 107 5.09 2.42 17.99
CA THR A 107 3.72 2.40 18.53
C THR A 107 3.72 1.96 20.00
N SER A 108 4.50 0.95 20.33
CA SER A 108 4.67 0.53 21.75
C SER A 108 5.25 1.64 22.60
N SER A 109 6.31 2.31 22.12
CA SER A 109 6.94 3.45 22.80
C SER A 109 5.98 4.64 22.96
N ALA A 110 5.19 4.97 21.93
CA ALA A 110 4.20 6.04 21.99
C ALA A 110 3.15 5.78 23.09
N ILE A 111 2.62 4.55 23.16
CA ILE A 111 1.66 4.14 24.18
C ILE A 111 2.26 4.27 25.59
N ASP A 112 3.49 3.80 25.80
CA ASP A 112 4.16 3.91 27.10
C ASP A 112 4.41 5.37 27.48
N ASN A 113 4.86 6.20 26.55
CA ASN A 113 5.05 7.64 26.77
C ASN A 113 3.71 8.35 27.09
N LEU A 114 2.60 7.96 26.45
CA LEU A 114 1.27 8.51 26.75
C LEU A 114 0.80 8.11 28.16
N ARG A 115 1.04 6.86 28.59
CA ARG A 115 0.72 6.40 29.95
C ARG A 115 1.47 7.21 31.02
N GLU A 116 2.72 7.57 30.74
CA GLU A 116 3.55 8.40 31.59
C GLU A 116 3.30 9.91 31.43
N ARG A 117 2.32 10.31 30.62
CA ARG A 117 2.01 11.71 30.30
C ARG A 117 3.19 12.48 29.67
N LEU A 118 4.08 11.78 29.00
CA LEU A 118 5.22 12.32 28.27
C LEU A 118 4.81 12.66 26.83
N THR A 119 3.83 13.54 26.67
CA THR A 119 3.16 13.84 25.40
C THR A 119 4.12 14.19 24.28
N LEU A 120 5.14 15.04 24.54
CA LEU A 120 6.12 15.42 23.50
C LEU A 120 6.91 14.23 22.95
N LYS A 121 7.23 13.24 23.79
CA LYS A 121 7.92 12.02 23.33
C LYS A 121 6.97 11.13 22.53
N ALA A 122 5.71 11.03 22.96
CA ALA A 122 4.70 10.28 22.22
C ALA A 122 4.48 10.87 20.82
N VAL A 123 4.33 12.18 20.71
CA VAL A 123 4.22 12.90 19.43
C VAL A 123 5.42 12.63 18.52
N GLN A 124 6.63 12.63 19.06
CA GLN A 124 7.83 12.26 18.28
C GLN A 124 7.77 10.81 17.78
N ASP A 125 7.34 9.88 18.63
CA ASP A 125 7.17 8.48 18.21
C ASP A 125 6.09 8.33 17.16
N GLN A 126 4.96 9.05 17.27
CA GLN A 126 3.90 9.09 16.26
C GLN A 126 4.39 9.62 14.90
N GLN A 127 5.23 10.66 14.89
CA GLN A 127 5.88 11.13 13.65
C GLN A 127 6.75 10.06 12.99
N PHE A 128 7.46 9.25 13.77
CA PHE A 128 8.22 8.11 13.24
C PHE A 128 7.32 7.00 12.72
N ILE A 129 6.20 6.70 13.41
CA ILE A 129 5.21 5.72 12.96
C ILE A 129 4.67 6.12 11.60
N MET A 130 4.20 7.37 11.46
CA MET A 130 3.69 7.94 10.21
C MET A 130 4.72 7.87 9.08
N THR A 131 5.97 8.24 9.37
CA THR A 131 7.06 8.19 8.39
C THR A 131 7.29 6.76 7.90
N SER A 132 7.32 5.77 8.80
CA SER A 132 7.51 4.37 8.44
C SER A 132 6.31 3.79 7.69
N ALA A 133 5.07 4.16 8.09
CA ALA A 133 3.86 3.76 7.38
C ALA A 133 3.85 4.30 5.94
N ASN A 134 4.17 5.57 5.76
CA ASN A 134 4.25 6.19 4.44
C ASN A 134 5.38 5.60 3.58
N ASN A 135 6.56 5.31 4.17
CA ASN A 135 7.64 4.60 3.48
C ASN A 135 7.19 3.23 2.98
N LEU A 136 6.49 2.49 3.85
CA LEU A 136 5.98 1.17 3.53
C LEU A 136 4.91 1.24 2.43
N ALA A 137 3.99 2.21 2.50
CA ALA A 137 2.97 2.42 1.47
C ALA A 137 3.59 2.67 0.09
N VAL A 138 4.62 3.52 0.00
CA VAL A 138 5.33 3.78 -1.27
C VAL A 138 6.04 2.53 -1.79
N LEU A 139 6.65 1.73 -0.91
CA LEU A 139 7.30 0.47 -1.31
C LEU A 139 6.28 -0.54 -1.85
N LEU A 140 5.13 -0.69 -1.19
CA LEU A 140 4.08 -1.61 -1.60
C LEU A 140 3.38 -1.15 -2.89
N SER A 141 3.20 0.16 -3.06
CA SER A 141 2.68 0.73 -4.30
C SER A 141 3.56 0.43 -5.51
N ALA A 142 4.89 0.51 -5.34
CA ALA A 142 5.82 0.15 -6.41
C ALA A 142 5.71 -1.35 -6.78
N ILE A 143 5.54 -2.23 -5.79
CA ILE A 143 5.34 -3.66 -6.04
C ILE A 143 4.02 -3.90 -6.77
N LEU A 144 2.94 -3.21 -6.38
CA LEU A 144 1.65 -3.33 -7.05
C LEU A 144 1.72 -2.86 -8.50
N GLU A 145 2.45 -1.77 -8.77
CA GLU A 145 2.70 -1.29 -10.13
C GLU A 145 3.46 -2.33 -10.97
N ASP A 146 4.56 -2.88 -10.44
CA ASP A 146 5.33 -3.94 -11.11
C ASP A 146 4.42 -5.14 -11.45
N MET A 147 3.57 -5.59 -10.54
CA MET A 147 2.62 -6.68 -10.75
C MET A 147 1.58 -6.35 -11.84
N GLN A 148 1.07 -5.12 -11.88
CA GLN A 148 0.14 -4.66 -12.91
C GLN A 148 0.80 -4.60 -14.29
N GLU A 149 2.07 -4.16 -14.37
CA GLU A 149 2.83 -4.15 -15.63
C GLU A 149 3.08 -5.57 -16.15
N GLU A 150 3.44 -6.51 -15.29
CA GLU A 150 3.62 -7.92 -15.65
C GLU A 150 2.34 -8.47 -16.28
N MET A 151 1.18 -8.22 -15.68
CA MET A 151 -0.10 -8.67 -16.23
C MET A 151 -0.46 -7.99 -17.56
N ALA A 152 -0.24 -6.68 -17.67
CA ALA A 152 -0.51 -5.97 -18.92
C ALA A 152 0.34 -6.47 -20.09
N ASN A 153 1.55 -6.95 -19.81
CA ASN A 153 2.45 -7.51 -20.82
C ASN A 153 2.08 -8.96 -21.21
N ASP A 154 1.43 -9.71 -20.31
CA ASP A 154 0.97 -11.09 -20.59
C ASP A 154 -0.34 -11.15 -21.36
N LEU A 155 -1.08 -10.02 -21.47
CA LEU A 155 -2.27 -9.94 -22.29
C LEU A 155 -1.89 -10.12 -23.77
N PRO A 156 -2.48 -11.08 -24.49
CA PRO A 156 -2.24 -11.25 -25.90
C PRO A 156 -2.59 -9.94 -26.62
N SER A 157 -1.68 -9.45 -27.45
CA SER A 157 -1.92 -8.29 -28.31
C SER A 157 -3.02 -8.64 -29.31
N THR A 158 -4.26 -8.65 -28.85
CA THR A 158 -5.43 -8.85 -29.70
C THR A 158 -5.56 -7.60 -30.56
N GLN A 159 -5.38 -7.86 -31.87
CA GLN A 159 -5.66 -6.97 -32.96
C GLN A 159 -6.95 -6.16 -32.69
N GLN A 160 -6.83 -4.86 -33.00
CA GLN A 160 -7.90 -3.92 -33.19
C GLN A 160 -9.26 -4.55 -33.45
N CYS A 161 -10.09 -4.62 -32.44
CA CYS A 161 -11.53 -4.63 -32.61
C CYS A 161 -12.02 -3.19 -32.47
N GLU A 162 -12.12 -2.50 -33.61
CA GLU A 162 -12.87 -1.27 -33.71
C GLU A 162 -14.36 -1.56 -33.42
N LYS A 163 -14.79 -1.28 -32.19
CA LYS A 163 -16.16 -0.92 -31.90
C LYS A 163 -16.14 0.28 -30.96
N PRO A 164 -16.74 1.42 -31.35
CA PRO A 164 -16.83 2.57 -30.48
C PRO A 164 -17.88 2.34 -29.40
N GLY A 165 -17.49 1.73 -28.29
CA GLY A 165 -18.19 1.75 -27.02
C GLY A 165 -17.68 2.93 -26.22
N LYS A 166 -18.59 3.82 -25.82
CA LYS A 166 -18.26 4.94 -24.94
C LYS A 166 -17.70 4.41 -23.63
N GLY A 167 -16.43 4.66 -23.33
CA GLY A 167 -15.96 4.74 -21.96
C GLY A 167 -14.78 3.86 -21.55
N SER A 168 -14.39 2.80 -22.27
CA SER A 168 -13.24 1.98 -21.85
C SER A 168 -11.93 2.58 -22.34
N PRO A 169 -10.92 2.75 -21.46
CA PRO A 169 -9.60 3.23 -21.86
C PRO A 169 -8.96 2.26 -22.86
N LYS A 170 -8.31 2.81 -23.88
CA LYS A 170 -7.59 1.99 -24.84
C LYS A 170 -6.30 1.47 -24.21
N PRO A 171 -5.73 0.33 -24.68
CA PRO A 171 -4.45 -0.18 -24.17
C PRO A 171 -3.33 0.86 -24.15
N GLY A 172 -3.33 1.81 -25.09
CA GLY A 172 -2.39 2.93 -25.10
C GLY A 172 -2.61 3.98 -24.01
N ASP A 173 -3.83 4.11 -23.52
CA ASP A 173 -4.15 5.03 -22.41
C ASP A 173 -3.75 4.39 -21.07
N LEU A 174 -3.89 3.09 -20.93
CA LEU A 174 -3.44 2.31 -19.78
C LEU A 174 -1.93 2.43 -19.58
N LYS A 175 -1.16 2.28 -20.65
CA LYS A 175 0.30 2.44 -20.61
C LYS A 175 0.71 3.84 -20.17
N LYS A 176 0.04 4.89 -20.64
CA LYS A 176 0.27 6.26 -20.18
C LYS A 176 -0.07 6.46 -18.71
N MET A 177 -1.19 5.90 -18.25
CA MET A 177 -1.59 5.98 -16.83
C MET A 177 -0.56 5.27 -15.93
N GLN A 178 0.00 4.14 -16.37
CA GLN A 178 1.07 3.43 -15.67
C GLN A 178 2.37 4.23 -15.65
N GLU A 179 2.78 4.82 -16.79
CA GLU A 179 3.97 5.68 -16.87
C GLU A 179 3.84 6.91 -15.94
N GLU A 180 2.67 7.57 -15.93
CA GLU A 180 2.40 8.70 -15.03
C GLU A 180 2.42 8.30 -13.55
N LEU A 181 1.88 7.12 -13.22
CA LEU A 181 1.92 6.59 -11.86
C LEU A 181 3.36 6.31 -11.41
N GLY A 182 4.18 5.69 -12.27
CA GLY A 182 5.59 5.42 -12.03
C GLY A 182 6.41 6.70 -11.80
N GLU A 183 6.15 7.76 -12.58
CA GLU A 183 6.77 9.06 -12.35
C GLU A 183 6.37 9.69 -11.00
N HIS A 184 5.09 9.57 -10.61
CA HIS A 184 4.61 10.04 -9.32
C HIS A 184 5.26 9.27 -8.16
N LEU A 185 5.38 7.95 -8.27
CA LEU A 185 6.06 7.10 -7.28
C LEU A 185 7.54 7.47 -7.13
N LYS A 186 8.25 7.70 -8.24
CA LYS A 186 9.65 8.16 -8.20
C LYS A 186 9.79 9.49 -7.48
N LYS A 187 8.92 10.47 -7.79
CA LYS A 187 8.91 11.77 -7.11
C LYS A 187 8.67 11.62 -5.61
N LEU A 188 7.67 10.81 -5.22
CA LEU A 188 7.41 10.52 -3.80
C LEU A 188 8.60 9.87 -3.11
N GLN A 189 9.27 8.90 -3.76
CA GLN A 189 10.47 8.27 -3.21
C GLN A 189 11.64 9.26 -3.05
N GLU A 190 11.83 10.18 -3.98
CA GLU A 190 12.85 11.23 -3.90
C GLU A 190 12.55 12.21 -2.78
N GLU A 191 11.33 12.73 -2.70
CA GLU A 191 10.87 13.63 -1.62
C GLU A 191 11.03 12.98 -0.24
N MET A 192 10.72 11.69 -0.11
CA MET A 192 10.92 10.95 1.14
C MET A 192 12.39 10.78 1.51
N LYS A 193 13.28 10.61 0.52
CA LYS A 193 14.73 10.58 0.75
C LYS A 193 15.24 11.94 1.21
N GLU A 194 14.74 13.02 0.64
CA GLU A 194 15.09 14.39 1.01
C GLU A 194 14.45 14.80 2.34
N GLY A 195 13.20 14.45 2.61
CA GLY A 195 12.51 14.69 3.87
C GLY A 195 13.19 14.02 5.07
N LYS A 196 13.78 12.83 4.88
CA LYS A 196 14.64 12.18 5.90
C LYS A 196 15.88 13.03 6.28
N LYS A 197 16.36 13.89 5.37
CA LYS A 197 17.50 14.79 5.64
C LYS A 197 17.08 16.06 6.37
N ASN A 198 15.87 16.54 6.17
CA ASN A 198 15.43 17.88 6.59
C ASN A 198 14.39 17.89 7.72
N ASN A 199 14.07 16.74 8.35
CA ASN A 199 13.06 16.65 9.43
C ASN A 199 11.70 17.28 9.04
N MET A 200 11.33 17.21 7.75
CA MET A 200 10.09 17.79 7.26
C MET A 200 8.89 16.97 7.78
N LYS A 201 7.93 17.68 8.34
CA LYS A 201 6.62 17.16 8.75
C LYS A 201 6.00 16.41 7.57
N GLY A 202 5.47 15.21 7.83
CA GLY A 202 4.80 14.36 6.83
C GLY A 202 3.46 14.92 6.33
N GLU A 203 3.16 16.19 6.63
CA GLU A 203 1.98 16.91 6.21
C GLU A 203 1.83 16.87 4.67
N GLY A 204 0.73 16.31 4.21
CA GLY A 204 0.42 16.17 2.79
C GLY A 204 0.93 14.89 2.11
N MET A 205 1.77 14.07 2.76
CA MET A 205 2.22 12.81 2.19
C MET A 205 1.08 11.78 2.15
N SER A 206 0.29 11.68 3.23
CA SER A 206 -0.88 10.79 3.30
C SER A 206 -1.90 11.13 2.20
N GLN A 207 -2.13 12.43 1.92
CA GLN A 207 -3.04 12.87 0.88
C GLN A 207 -2.55 12.48 -0.52
N ARG A 208 -1.24 12.60 -0.80
CA ARG A 208 -0.63 12.15 -2.07
C ARG A 208 -0.70 10.64 -2.26
N LEU A 209 -0.58 9.87 -1.17
CA LEU A 209 -0.77 8.43 -1.19
C LEU A 209 -2.21 8.04 -1.51
N VAL A 210 -3.20 8.77 -1.00
CA VAL A 210 -4.63 8.58 -1.36
C VAL A 210 -4.85 8.83 -2.86
N GLU A 211 -4.29 9.91 -3.40
CA GLU A 211 -4.39 10.22 -4.84
C GLU A 211 -3.75 9.11 -5.70
N MET A 212 -2.62 8.57 -5.23
CA MET A 212 -1.94 7.47 -5.91
C MET A 212 -2.77 6.18 -5.90
N LEU A 213 -3.37 5.83 -4.75
CA LEU A 213 -4.26 4.67 -4.64
C LEU A 213 -5.48 4.80 -5.57
N ALA A 214 -6.06 6.01 -5.67
CA ALA A 214 -7.17 6.25 -6.59
C ALA A 214 -6.76 6.02 -8.06
N LYS A 215 -5.54 6.41 -8.45
CA LYS A 215 -5.02 6.13 -9.80
C LYS A 215 -4.77 4.65 -10.04
N GLN A 216 -4.23 3.94 -9.05
CA GLN A 216 -4.03 2.48 -9.14
C GLN A 216 -5.37 1.75 -9.31
N GLU A 217 -6.41 2.18 -8.61
CA GLU A 217 -7.76 1.60 -8.76
C GLU A 217 -8.33 1.82 -10.15
N LEU A 218 -8.14 2.99 -10.75
CA LEU A 218 -8.55 3.25 -12.13
C LEU A 218 -7.81 2.33 -13.13
N ILE A 219 -6.52 2.10 -12.93
CA ILE A 219 -5.74 1.17 -13.76
C ILE A 219 -6.28 -0.26 -13.61
N ARG A 220 -6.58 -0.71 -12.39
CA ARG A 220 -7.16 -2.02 -12.13
C ARG A 220 -8.49 -2.22 -12.85
N GLN A 221 -9.43 -1.28 -12.70
CA GLN A 221 -10.72 -1.33 -13.37
C GLN A 221 -10.56 -1.38 -14.89
N SER A 222 -9.61 -0.60 -15.43
CA SER A 222 -9.33 -0.59 -16.85
C SER A 222 -8.74 -1.91 -17.36
N LEU A 223 -7.95 -2.62 -16.54
CA LEU A 223 -7.43 -3.94 -16.86
C LEU A 223 -8.54 -5.01 -16.85
N GLU A 224 -9.47 -4.95 -15.90
CA GLU A 224 -10.62 -5.87 -15.83
C GLU A 224 -11.56 -5.71 -17.03
N GLU A 225 -11.76 -4.48 -17.52
CA GLU A 225 -12.60 -4.22 -18.70
C GLU A 225 -11.97 -4.71 -20.02
N LEU A 226 -10.67 -4.99 -20.06
CA LEU A 226 -9.94 -5.47 -21.24
C LEU A 226 -9.85 -6.99 -21.33
N GLN A 227 -10.29 -7.73 -20.31
CA GLN A 227 -10.37 -9.20 -20.28
C GLN A 227 -11.71 -9.71 -20.79
#